data_d90080e2e20a59173c8b9c060770b518
#
_entry.id   d90080e2e20a59173c8b9c060770b518
#
_cell.length_a   1.000
_cell.length_b   1.000
_cell.length_c   1.000
_cell.angle_alpha   90.00
_cell.angle_beta   90.00
_cell.angle_gamma   90.00
#
_symmetry.space_group_name_H-M   'P 1'
#
loop_
_entity.id
_entity.type
_entity.pdbx_description
1 polymer ?
#
loop_
_entity_poly.entity_id
_entity_poly.type
_entity_poly.pdbx_seq_one_letter_code
_entity_poly.pdbx_strand_id
1 'polypeptide(L)'
;MYVIGEGKVDLIDYMGSDLTVVNAARVSFNKESQWTIDVEAEKRLKESECHFTPDMINKLEEKDEKLIRYLAKHKHWTPFSHPQITLRVKAPVSIRTQLFKHKVGLTENEVSRRYVKDDPTFYIP
;
A
#
# COMPACT_ATOMS: atom_id res chain seq x y z
N MET A 1 -11.64 6.04 18.80
CA MET A 1 -10.41 6.73 18.36
C MET A 1 -10.78 8.17 18.11
N TYR A 2 -10.33 9.10 18.93
CA TYR A 2 -10.59 10.52 18.70
C TYR A 2 -9.55 11.02 17.69
N VAL A 3 -9.99 11.39 16.49
CA VAL A 3 -9.14 12.11 15.54
C VAL A 3 -9.14 13.56 15.94
N ILE A 4 -8.07 14.01 16.60
CA ILE A 4 -7.90 15.41 16.97
C ILE A 4 -7.27 16.12 15.77
N GLY A 5 -8.03 16.97 15.12
CA GLY A 5 -7.59 17.81 14.02
C GLY A 5 -7.94 17.27 12.62
N GLU A 6 -7.60 18.05 11.59
CA GLU A 6 -7.89 17.76 10.18
C GLU A 6 -6.82 16.87 9.52
N GLY A 7 -6.35 15.83 10.21
CA GLY A 7 -5.43 14.86 9.61
C GLY A 7 -6.11 14.07 8.49
N LYS A 8 -5.41 13.89 7.35
CA LYS A 8 -5.94 13.17 6.20
C LYS A 8 -4.84 12.36 5.51
N VAL A 9 -5.19 11.16 5.03
CA VAL A 9 -4.34 10.34 4.18
C VAL A 9 -5.18 9.92 2.97
N ASP A 10 -4.73 10.30 1.79
CA ASP A 10 -5.33 9.91 0.51
C ASP A 10 -4.36 9.01 -0.24
N LEU A 11 -4.83 7.89 -0.76
CA LEU A 11 -4.10 7.10 -1.75
C LEU A 11 -4.21 7.83 -3.10
N ILE A 12 -3.06 8.19 -3.68
CA ILE A 12 -3.00 8.87 -4.97
C ILE A 12 -2.78 7.87 -6.10
N ASP A 13 -1.85 6.94 -5.89
CA ASP A 13 -1.49 5.94 -6.90
C ASP A 13 -0.79 4.75 -6.26
N TYR A 14 -0.77 3.62 -6.96
CA TYR A 14 0.00 2.45 -6.54
C TYR A 14 0.50 1.66 -7.74
N MET A 15 1.58 0.95 -7.55
CA MET A 15 2.18 0.06 -8.54
C MET A 15 2.49 -1.28 -7.89
N GLY A 16 2.13 -2.37 -8.58
CA GLY A 16 2.36 -3.73 -8.11
C GLY A 16 1.26 -4.25 -7.19
N SER A 17 1.49 -5.42 -6.65
CA SER A 17 0.53 -6.17 -5.84
C SER A 17 1.25 -7.24 -5.01
N ASP A 18 0.53 -8.03 -4.24
CA ASP A 18 1.08 -9.20 -3.55
C ASP A 18 1.72 -10.20 -4.50
N LEU A 19 1.16 -10.37 -5.70
CA LEU A 19 1.76 -11.21 -6.75
C LEU A 19 3.12 -10.67 -7.21
N THR A 20 3.30 -9.36 -7.21
CA THR A 20 4.60 -8.72 -7.50
C THR A 20 5.66 -9.14 -6.47
N VAL A 21 5.29 -9.14 -5.18
CA VAL A 21 6.18 -9.59 -4.09
C VAL A 21 6.56 -11.05 -4.26
N VAL A 22 5.56 -11.90 -4.53
CA VAL A 22 5.76 -13.34 -4.76
C VAL A 22 6.72 -13.57 -5.92
N ASN A 23 6.47 -12.95 -7.06
CA ASN A 23 7.27 -13.17 -8.26
C ASN A 23 8.69 -12.58 -8.13
N ALA A 24 8.85 -11.45 -7.45
CA ALA A 24 10.17 -10.93 -7.11
C ALA A 24 11.01 -11.93 -6.30
N ALA A 25 10.40 -12.63 -5.34
CA ALA A 25 11.07 -13.67 -4.58
C ALA A 25 11.34 -14.95 -5.42
N ARG A 26 10.40 -15.33 -6.31
CA ARG A 26 10.49 -16.56 -7.11
C ARG A 26 11.50 -16.49 -8.25
N VAL A 27 11.93 -15.30 -8.66
CA VAL A 27 12.98 -15.11 -9.66
C VAL A 27 14.24 -15.92 -9.32
N SER A 28 14.62 -15.98 -8.04
CA SER A 28 15.78 -16.77 -7.59
C SER A 28 15.68 -18.26 -7.90
N PHE A 29 14.49 -18.78 -8.18
CA PHE A 29 14.23 -20.17 -8.51
C PHE A 29 13.80 -20.35 -9.97
N ASN A 30 13.86 -19.31 -10.78
CA ASN A 30 13.35 -19.27 -12.15
C ASN A 30 11.89 -19.77 -12.23
N LYS A 31 11.05 -19.29 -11.31
CA LYS A 31 9.61 -19.64 -11.20
C LYS A 31 8.77 -18.37 -11.22
N GLU A 32 7.53 -18.53 -11.63
CA GLU A 32 6.51 -17.49 -11.65
C GLU A 32 5.20 -18.04 -11.08
N SER A 33 4.48 -17.23 -10.36
CA SER A 33 3.12 -17.48 -9.89
C SER A 33 2.15 -16.60 -10.66
N GLN A 34 0.89 -17.02 -10.69
CA GLN A 34 -0.20 -16.29 -11.32
C GLN A 34 -1.37 -16.17 -10.34
N TRP A 35 -2.24 -15.21 -10.60
CA TRP A 35 -3.50 -15.11 -9.89
C TRP A 35 -4.38 -16.33 -10.13
N THR A 36 -5.06 -16.76 -9.11
CA THR A 36 -6.17 -17.71 -9.18
C THR A 36 -7.49 -16.99 -8.95
N ILE A 37 -8.59 -17.58 -9.40
CA ILE A 37 -9.92 -17.02 -9.20
C ILE A 37 -10.48 -17.52 -7.87
N ASP A 38 -10.96 -16.58 -7.05
CA ASP A 38 -11.78 -16.93 -5.88
C ASP A 38 -13.23 -17.19 -6.32
N VAL A 39 -13.53 -18.46 -6.54
CA VAL A 39 -14.85 -18.91 -7.04
C VAL A 39 -15.98 -18.52 -6.09
N GLU A 40 -15.73 -18.51 -4.77
CA GLU A 40 -16.74 -18.11 -3.78
C GLU A 40 -17.01 -16.59 -3.81
N ALA A 41 -15.94 -15.78 -3.97
CA ALA A 41 -16.08 -14.35 -4.14
C ALA A 41 -16.80 -14.02 -5.46
N GLU A 42 -16.46 -14.69 -6.56
CA GLU A 42 -17.12 -14.52 -7.85
C GLU A 42 -18.63 -14.84 -7.75
N LYS A 43 -18.99 -15.93 -7.09
CA LYS A 43 -20.42 -16.30 -6.89
C LYS A 43 -21.18 -15.25 -6.08
N ARG A 44 -20.59 -14.79 -4.95
CA ARG A 44 -21.21 -13.75 -4.10
C ARG A 44 -21.42 -12.45 -4.85
N LEU A 45 -20.46 -12.03 -5.65
CA LEU A 45 -20.55 -10.78 -6.42
C LEU A 45 -21.60 -10.88 -7.55
N LYS A 46 -21.71 -12.03 -8.21
CA LYS A 46 -22.76 -12.27 -9.20
C LYS A 46 -24.18 -12.27 -8.56
N GLU A 47 -24.33 -12.83 -7.38
CA GLU A 47 -25.60 -12.85 -6.65
C GLU A 47 -26.03 -11.46 -6.15
N SER A 48 -25.08 -10.57 -5.90
CA SER A 48 -25.36 -9.19 -5.42
C SER A 48 -25.71 -8.19 -6.51
N GLU A 49 -25.73 -8.62 -7.80
CA GLU A 49 -25.91 -7.74 -8.97
C GLU A 49 -24.96 -6.54 -9.02
N CYS A 50 -23.88 -6.57 -8.24
CA CYS A 50 -22.86 -5.52 -8.24
C CYS A 50 -21.95 -5.62 -9.48
N HIS A 51 -21.65 -4.45 -10.04
CA HIS A 51 -20.59 -4.38 -11.04
C HIS A 51 -19.25 -4.66 -10.37
N PHE A 52 -18.50 -5.66 -10.84
CA PHE A 52 -17.20 -6.02 -10.29
C PHE A 52 -16.13 -6.09 -11.38
N THR A 53 -14.90 -5.81 -11.00
CA THR A 53 -13.73 -5.94 -11.87
C THR A 53 -13.03 -7.27 -11.59
N PRO A 54 -12.29 -7.83 -12.57
CA PRO A 54 -11.53 -9.08 -12.38
C PRO A 54 -10.63 -9.07 -11.14
N ASP A 55 -10.07 -7.91 -10.77
CA ASP A 55 -9.18 -7.78 -9.62
C ASP A 55 -9.86 -8.08 -8.28
N MET A 56 -11.20 -7.93 -8.21
CA MET A 56 -11.98 -8.20 -6.99
C MET A 56 -12.13 -9.70 -6.68
N ILE A 57 -11.88 -10.56 -7.66
CA ILE A 57 -11.96 -12.02 -7.53
C ILE A 57 -10.59 -12.70 -7.63
N ASN A 58 -9.52 -11.92 -7.82
CA ASN A 58 -8.17 -12.45 -7.87
C ASN A 58 -7.71 -12.85 -6.46
N LYS A 59 -7.15 -14.04 -6.36
CA LYS A 59 -6.64 -14.62 -5.12
C LYS A 59 -5.26 -15.22 -5.35
N LEU A 60 -4.38 -15.09 -4.36
CA LEU A 60 -3.14 -15.85 -4.34
C LEU A 60 -3.41 -17.32 -3.98
N GLU A 61 -2.60 -18.21 -4.51
CA GLU A 61 -2.56 -19.57 -4.02
C GLU A 61 -2.02 -19.61 -2.58
N GLU A 62 -2.50 -20.55 -1.78
CA GLU A 62 -2.10 -20.68 -0.37
C GLU A 62 -0.56 -20.79 -0.18
N LYS A 63 0.13 -21.43 -1.13
CA LYS A 63 1.61 -21.52 -1.10
C LYS A 63 2.28 -20.15 -1.24
N ASP A 64 1.67 -19.23 -1.98
CA ASP A 64 2.18 -17.89 -2.23
C ASP A 64 1.89 -16.95 -1.06
N GLU A 65 0.72 -17.07 -0.44
CA GLU A 65 0.44 -16.39 0.83
C GLU A 65 1.41 -16.83 1.93
N LYS A 66 1.69 -18.14 2.05
CA LYS A 66 2.68 -18.67 2.98
C LYS A 66 4.08 -18.11 2.71
N LEU A 67 4.44 -17.95 1.44
CA LEU A 67 5.72 -17.36 1.04
C LEU A 67 5.81 -15.89 1.50
N ILE A 68 4.79 -15.06 1.26
CA ILE A 68 4.78 -13.66 1.73
C ILE A 68 4.95 -13.61 3.25
N ARG A 69 4.18 -14.40 3.99
CA ARG A 69 4.26 -14.47 5.46
C ARG A 69 5.65 -14.90 5.94
N TYR A 70 6.26 -15.87 5.26
CA TYR A 70 7.63 -16.31 5.55
C TYR A 70 8.64 -15.19 5.32
N LEU A 71 8.60 -14.52 4.17
CA LEU A 71 9.48 -13.41 3.83
C LEU A 71 9.38 -12.26 4.86
N ALA A 72 8.16 -11.89 5.23
CA ALA A 72 7.92 -10.86 6.24
C ALA A 72 8.45 -11.26 7.62
N LYS A 73 8.17 -12.50 8.08
CA LYS A 73 8.64 -13.03 9.35
C LYS A 73 10.17 -13.03 9.46
N HIS A 74 10.86 -13.38 8.38
CA HIS A 74 12.32 -13.46 8.32
C HIS A 74 12.98 -12.17 7.84
N LYS A 75 12.22 -11.07 7.70
CA LYS A 75 12.71 -9.74 7.32
C LYS A 75 13.43 -9.71 5.97
N HIS A 76 12.98 -10.52 5.03
CA HIS A 76 13.43 -10.46 3.63
C HIS A 76 12.72 -9.29 2.93
N TRP A 77 13.25 -8.09 3.08
CA TRP A 77 12.59 -6.86 2.65
C TRP A 77 12.63 -6.61 1.14
N THR A 78 13.64 -7.12 0.42
CA THR A 78 13.84 -6.83 -1.01
C THR A 78 12.62 -7.12 -1.88
N PRO A 79 11.90 -8.26 -1.76
CA PRO A 79 10.69 -8.48 -2.54
C PRO A 79 9.60 -7.44 -2.29
N PHE A 80 9.50 -6.91 -1.06
CA PHE A 80 8.51 -5.88 -0.69
C PHE A 80 8.87 -4.48 -1.19
N SER A 81 10.07 -4.26 -1.72
CA SER A 81 10.45 -2.98 -2.31
C SER A 81 10.04 -2.82 -3.78
N HIS A 82 9.51 -3.88 -4.40
CA HIS A 82 9.04 -3.82 -5.79
C HIS A 82 7.67 -3.13 -5.94
N PRO A 83 6.63 -3.44 -5.11
CA PRO A 83 5.41 -2.64 -5.12
C PRO A 83 5.64 -1.29 -4.46
N GLN A 84 4.91 -0.27 -4.94
CA GLN A 84 5.03 1.10 -4.45
C GLN A 84 3.64 1.71 -4.25
N ILE A 85 3.52 2.63 -3.29
CA ILE A 85 2.32 3.43 -3.09
C ILE A 85 2.67 4.92 -3.01
N THR A 86 1.83 5.75 -3.58
CA THR A 86 1.91 7.20 -3.49
C THR A 86 0.76 7.71 -2.62
N LEU A 87 1.11 8.35 -1.52
CA LEU A 87 0.15 8.89 -0.56
C LEU A 87 0.25 10.42 -0.48
N ARG A 88 -0.90 11.07 -0.35
CA ARG A 88 -0.97 12.47 0.08
C ARG A 88 -1.36 12.52 1.55
N VAL A 89 -0.50 13.12 2.37
CA VAL A 89 -0.70 13.18 3.81
C VAL A 89 -0.85 14.64 4.24
N LYS A 90 -1.94 14.97 4.96
CA LYS A 90 -2.11 16.21 5.71
C LYS A 90 -1.96 15.87 7.19
N ALA A 91 -0.96 16.42 7.85
CA ALA A 91 -0.69 16.12 9.26
C ALA A 91 0.00 17.31 9.95
N PRO A 92 -0.08 17.40 11.28
CA PRO A 92 0.70 18.36 12.06
C PRO A 92 2.20 18.22 11.79
N VAL A 93 2.94 19.33 11.89
CA VAL A 93 4.40 19.36 11.63
C VAL A 93 5.16 18.37 12.50
N SER A 94 4.74 18.17 13.75
CA SER A 94 5.36 17.20 14.65
C SER A 94 5.27 15.76 14.12
N ILE A 95 4.10 15.36 13.62
CA ILE A 95 3.87 14.04 13.02
C ILE A 95 4.68 13.91 11.72
N ARG A 96 4.63 14.92 10.84
CA ARG A 96 5.40 14.94 9.61
C ARG A 96 6.91 14.80 9.89
N THR A 97 7.44 15.54 10.86
CA THR A 97 8.85 15.47 11.23
C THR A 97 9.24 14.09 11.73
N GLN A 98 8.37 13.43 12.50
CA GLN A 98 8.59 12.05 12.95
C GLN A 98 8.59 11.07 11.77
N LEU A 99 7.64 11.20 10.85
CA LEU A 99 7.56 10.35 9.65
C LEU A 99 8.83 10.47 8.79
N PHE A 100 9.35 11.69 8.60
CA PHE A 100 10.52 11.96 7.78
C PHE A 100 11.86 11.47 8.38
N LYS A 101 11.85 10.92 9.59
CA LYS A 101 13.00 10.20 10.17
C LYS A 101 13.16 8.80 9.54
N HIS A 102 12.10 8.22 9.00
CA HIS A 102 12.12 6.92 8.34
C HIS A 102 12.47 7.11 6.87
N LYS A 103 13.75 6.97 6.51
CA LYS A 103 14.23 7.26 5.14
C LYS A 103 14.26 6.04 4.23
N VAL A 104 14.35 4.83 4.81
CA VAL A 104 14.45 3.60 4.00
C VAL A 104 13.11 3.33 3.31
N GLY A 105 13.13 3.30 1.98
CA GLY A 105 11.95 3.04 1.16
C GLY A 105 10.95 4.19 1.07
N LEU A 106 11.27 5.38 1.63
CA LEU A 106 10.41 6.55 1.55
C LEU A 106 11.07 7.67 0.73
N THR A 107 10.28 8.24 -0.18
CA THR A 107 10.62 9.49 -0.88
C THR A 107 9.52 10.50 -0.57
N GLU A 108 9.91 11.68 -0.14
CA GLU A 108 8.97 12.70 0.29
C GLU A 108 9.12 14.01 -0.46
N ASN A 109 7.99 14.65 -0.76
CA ASN A 109 7.90 16.04 -1.15
C ASN A 109 6.91 16.76 -0.22
N GLU A 110 7.19 18.01 0.09
CA GLU A 110 6.38 18.82 1.00
C GLU A 110 5.95 20.12 0.33
N VAL A 111 4.76 20.60 0.72
CA VAL A 111 4.27 21.93 0.34
C VAL A 111 5.27 22.98 0.86
N SER A 112 5.78 23.81 -0.05
CA SER A 112 6.71 24.87 0.32
C SER A 112 5.99 26.20 0.50
N ARG A 113 6.14 26.80 1.67
CA ARG A 113 5.62 28.13 1.99
C ARG A 113 6.21 29.25 1.10
N ARG A 114 7.24 28.96 0.33
CA ARG A 114 7.76 29.89 -0.68
C ARG A 114 6.87 30.03 -1.90
N TYR A 115 6.03 29.02 -2.17
CA TYR A 115 5.19 28.95 -3.36
C TYR A 115 3.69 29.04 -3.05
N VAL A 116 3.30 28.70 -1.82
CA VAL A 116 1.89 28.70 -1.40
C VAL A 116 1.62 29.92 -0.53
N LYS A 117 0.55 30.66 -0.87
CA LYS A 117 0.13 31.88 -0.17
C LYS A 117 -1.01 31.66 0.83
N ASP A 118 -1.52 30.45 0.94
CA ASP A 118 -2.61 30.11 1.86
C ASP A 118 -2.21 30.42 3.30
N ASP A 119 -3.17 30.85 4.10
CA ASP A 119 -2.95 31.11 5.52
C ASP A 119 -2.51 29.82 6.25
N PRO A 120 -1.54 29.93 7.17
CA PRO A 120 -1.11 28.78 7.94
C PRO A 120 -2.21 28.32 8.89
N THR A 121 -2.49 27.01 8.88
CA THR A 121 -3.35 26.39 9.90
C THR A 121 -2.49 25.84 11.02
N PHE A 122 -2.95 25.99 12.26
CA PHE A 122 -2.23 25.52 13.43
C PHE A 122 -2.97 24.32 14.06
N TYR A 123 -2.19 23.33 14.46
CA TYR A 123 -2.69 22.24 15.27
C TYR A 123 -2.65 22.67 16.74
N ILE A 124 -3.78 22.56 17.41
CA ILE A 124 -3.91 22.78 18.86
C ILE A 124 -4.17 21.42 19.48
N PRO A 125 -3.24 20.88 20.30
CA PRO A 125 -3.37 19.55 20.93
C PRO A 125 -4.47 19.50 21.98
#